data_d6611f9a9c8d2cf8873f009ae13085a1
#
_entry.id   d6611f9a9c8d2cf8873f009ae13085a1
#
_cell.length_a   1.000
_cell.length_b   1.000
_cell.length_c   1.000
_cell.angle_alpha   90.00
_cell.angle_beta   90.00
_cell.angle_gamma   90.00
#
_symmetry.space_group_name_H-M   'P 1'
#
loop_
_entity.id
_entity.type
_entity.pdbx_description
1 polymer ?
#
loop_
_entity_poly.entity_id
_entity_poly.type
_entity_poly.pdbx_seq_one_letter_code
_entity_poly.pdbx_strand_id
1 'polypeptide(L)'
;DLDNRVLEISKISSLNTAKFNEEDIIQLPEQEKELFRTALILFEESRYAEALDIFSEVIISFPNGTFAPDAYFWSGELFLAQKMYEDAKLSFNSVIEQFPKHQRTPDSLFKLGEIYRLEGELEDSIIIYDRVQTSFPDSGAAQLAKKSRESLKEQSNLVE
;
A
#
# COMPACT_ATOMS: atom_id res chain seq x y z
N ASP A 1 19.74 10.05 9.52
CA ASP A 1 19.06 9.95 10.80
C ASP A 1 17.56 10.26 10.60
N LEU A 2 16.76 9.20 10.48
CA LEU A 2 15.33 9.26 10.18
C LEU A 2 14.55 9.99 11.28
N ASP A 3 14.95 9.85 12.54
CA ASP A 3 14.27 10.46 13.69
C ASP A 3 14.33 11.99 13.68
N ASN A 4 15.46 12.57 13.23
CA ASN A 4 15.59 14.02 13.10
C ASN A 4 14.74 14.60 11.95
N ARG A 5 14.58 13.86 10.85
CA ARG A 5 13.71 14.29 9.73
C ARG A 5 12.22 14.25 10.10
N VAL A 6 11.80 13.23 10.86
CA VAL A 6 10.41 13.12 11.37
C VAL A 6 10.11 14.24 12.36
N LEU A 7 11.05 14.61 13.23
CA LEU A 7 10.89 15.74 14.18
C LEU A 7 10.88 17.09 13.48
N GLU A 8 11.64 17.29 12.41
CA GLU A 8 11.57 18.52 11.61
C GLU A 8 10.25 18.63 10.86
N ILE A 9 9.77 17.55 10.26
CA ILE A 9 8.48 17.52 9.54
C ILE A 9 7.32 17.78 10.50
N SER A 10 7.34 17.24 11.72
CA SER A 10 6.31 17.51 12.73
C SER A 10 6.32 18.97 13.21
N LYS A 11 7.50 19.61 13.28
CA LYS A 11 7.63 21.04 13.59
C LYS A 11 7.14 21.92 12.45
N ILE A 12 7.41 21.55 11.20
CA ILE A 12 6.92 22.26 10.02
C ILE A 12 5.40 22.14 9.91
N SER A 13 4.86 20.96 10.19
CA SER A 13 3.40 20.73 10.23
C SER A 13 2.70 21.56 11.29
N SER A 14 3.27 21.69 12.49
CA SER A 14 2.69 22.50 13.57
C SER A 14 2.83 24.02 13.36
N LEU A 15 3.83 24.46 12.60
CA LEU A 15 4.03 25.87 12.23
C LEU A 15 3.16 26.29 11.04
N ASN A 16 2.80 25.37 10.16
CA ASN A 16 2.00 25.64 8.96
C ASN A 16 0.47 25.69 9.24
N THR A 17 -0.02 25.02 10.30
CA THR A 17 -1.46 25.08 10.65
C THR A 17 -1.96 26.48 11.05
N ALA A 18 -1.05 27.44 11.35
CA ALA A 18 -1.40 28.80 11.76
C ALA A 18 -1.44 29.82 10.60
N LYS A 19 -1.13 29.45 9.34
CA LYS A 19 -0.97 30.42 8.24
C LYS A 19 -1.56 29.99 6.90
N PHE A 20 -2.38 28.93 6.83
CA PHE A 20 -3.06 28.59 5.58
C PHE A 20 -4.24 29.52 5.31
N ASN A 21 -4.20 30.26 4.21
CA ASN A 21 -5.34 30.98 3.66
C ASN A 21 -6.34 29.96 3.06
N GLU A 22 -7.61 30.30 2.95
CA GLU A 22 -8.63 29.43 2.33
C GLU A 22 -8.23 29.01 0.89
N GLU A 23 -7.49 29.84 0.17
CA GLU A 23 -6.94 29.55 -1.17
C GLU A 23 -5.88 28.43 -1.14
N ASP A 24 -5.08 28.32 -0.07
CA ASP A 24 -4.08 27.26 0.09
C ASP A 24 -4.74 25.90 0.32
N ILE A 25 -5.86 25.88 1.06
CA ILE A 25 -6.64 24.66 1.34
C ILE A 25 -7.32 24.12 0.06
N ILE A 26 -7.76 25.01 -0.84
CA ILE A 26 -8.39 24.63 -2.11
C ILE A 26 -7.37 24.02 -3.09
N GLN A 27 -6.10 24.36 -2.99
CA GLN A 27 -5.03 23.84 -3.86
C GLN A 27 -4.45 22.51 -3.37
N LEU A 28 -4.64 22.13 -2.10
CA LEU A 28 -4.11 20.89 -1.55
C LEU A 28 -4.49 19.62 -2.34
N PRO A 29 -5.73 19.42 -2.80
CA PRO A 29 -6.09 18.25 -3.61
C PRO A 29 -5.39 18.19 -4.95
N GLU A 30 -5.10 19.32 -5.59
CA GLU A 30 -4.39 19.35 -6.88
C GLU A 30 -2.90 19.07 -6.70
N GLN A 31 -2.28 19.52 -5.62
CA GLN A 31 -0.89 19.21 -5.29
C GLN A 31 -0.70 17.71 -5.01
N GLU A 32 -1.60 17.09 -4.26
CA GLU A 32 -1.58 15.64 -4.02
C GLU A 32 -1.66 14.87 -5.34
N LYS A 33 -2.58 15.27 -6.20
CA LYS A 33 -2.78 14.65 -7.51
C LYS A 33 -1.55 14.78 -8.42
N GLU A 34 -0.90 15.96 -8.43
CA GLU A 34 0.32 16.17 -9.22
C GLU A 34 1.49 15.32 -8.71
N LEU A 35 1.70 15.24 -7.39
CA LEU A 35 2.71 14.36 -6.81
C LEU A 35 2.43 12.90 -7.15
N PHE A 36 1.19 12.45 -6.96
CA PHE A 36 0.83 11.07 -7.27
C PHE A 36 1.01 10.74 -8.76
N ARG A 37 0.63 11.65 -9.66
CA ARG A 37 0.86 11.51 -11.10
C ARG A 37 2.35 11.42 -11.43
N THR A 38 3.19 12.28 -10.81
CA THR A 38 4.65 12.26 -10.98
C THR A 38 5.22 10.91 -10.56
N ALA A 39 4.77 10.36 -9.43
CA ALA A 39 5.19 9.04 -8.97
C ALA A 39 4.83 7.93 -9.99
N LEU A 40 3.62 7.98 -10.57
CA LEU A 40 3.22 7.02 -11.61
C LEU A 40 4.07 7.14 -12.88
N ILE A 41 4.39 8.35 -13.33
CA ILE A 41 5.27 8.56 -14.49
C ILE A 41 6.65 7.95 -14.23
N LEU A 42 7.24 8.22 -13.06
CA LEU A 42 8.53 7.65 -12.67
C LEU A 42 8.47 6.12 -12.60
N PHE A 43 7.37 5.57 -12.12
CA PHE A 43 7.13 4.13 -12.11
C PHE A 43 7.10 3.55 -13.54
N GLU A 44 6.37 4.17 -14.46
CA GLU A 44 6.30 3.77 -15.87
C GLU A 44 7.66 3.85 -16.58
N GLU A 45 8.49 4.84 -16.22
CA GLU A 45 9.86 5.01 -16.68
C GLU A 45 10.84 4.01 -16.03
N SER A 46 10.38 3.11 -15.16
CA SER A 46 11.19 2.17 -14.39
C SER A 46 12.17 2.85 -13.41
N ARG A 47 11.93 4.09 -13.06
CA ARG A 47 12.68 4.86 -12.06
C ARG A 47 12.13 4.61 -10.66
N TYR A 48 12.21 3.36 -10.22
CA TYR A 48 11.48 2.86 -9.06
C TYR A 48 11.90 3.52 -7.74
N ALA A 49 13.16 3.82 -7.55
CA ALA A 49 13.63 4.51 -6.33
C ALA A 49 13.04 5.92 -6.23
N GLU A 50 13.05 6.66 -7.34
CA GLU A 50 12.47 8.00 -7.40
C GLU A 50 10.94 7.96 -7.27
N ALA A 51 10.28 6.96 -7.85
CA ALA A 51 8.85 6.76 -7.67
C ALA A 51 8.49 6.50 -6.20
N LEU A 52 9.28 5.67 -5.48
CA LEU A 52 9.10 5.43 -4.05
C LEU A 52 9.26 6.71 -3.22
N ASP A 53 10.25 7.55 -3.54
CA ASP A 53 10.46 8.84 -2.86
C ASP A 53 9.23 9.73 -3.01
N ILE A 54 8.67 9.83 -4.22
CA ILE A 54 7.48 10.65 -4.46
C ILE A 54 6.21 10.03 -3.85
N PHE A 55 6.00 8.70 -3.90
CA PHE A 55 4.90 8.07 -3.16
C PHE A 55 5.01 8.32 -1.66
N SER A 56 6.21 8.30 -1.10
CA SER A 56 6.46 8.64 0.30
C SER A 56 6.10 10.10 0.61
N GLU A 57 6.41 11.01 -0.31
CA GLU A 57 6.03 12.43 -0.19
C GLU A 57 4.51 12.61 -0.20
N VAL A 58 3.78 11.88 -1.06
CA VAL A 58 2.29 11.87 -1.04
C VAL A 58 1.77 11.44 0.33
N ILE A 59 2.29 10.34 0.87
CA ILE A 59 1.85 9.78 2.16
C ILE A 59 2.14 10.75 3.32
N ILE A 60 3.31 11.37 3.33
CA ILE A 60 3.73 12.28 4.41
C ILE A 60 2.97 13.60 4.34
N SER A 61 2.83 14.16 3.15
CA SER A 61 2.19 15.47 2.96
C SER A 61 0.66 15.41 3.03
N PHE A 62 0.08 14.28 2.63
CA PHE A 62 -1.37 14.08 2.54
C PHE A 62 -1.81 12.73 3.16
N PRO A 63 -1.56 12.49 4.47
CA PRO A 63 -1.78 11.19 5.11
C PRO A 63 -3.23 10.69 5.06
N ASN A 64 -4.19 11.59 4.95
CA ASN A 64 -5.63 11.30 4.80
C ASN A 64 -6.15 11.74 3.43
N GLY A 65 -5.27 11.93 2.48
CA GLY A 65 -5.60 12.38 1.14
C GLY A 65 -6.26 11.28 0.30
N THR A 66 -6.77 11.69 -0.85
CA THR A 66 -7.47 10.80 -1.79
C THR A 66 -6.53 9.73 -2.35
N PHE A 67 -5.27 10.07 -2.59
CA PHE A 67 -4.27 9.19 -3.22
C PHE A 67 -3.34 8.48 -2.22
N ALA A 68 -3.42 8.80 -0.91
CA ALA A 68 -2.62 8.13 0.11
C ALA A 68 -2.76 6.59 0.08
N PRO A 69 -3.97 6.00 0.01
CA PRO A 69 -4.10 4.55 -0.08
C PRO A 69 -3.51 3.96 -1.37
N ASP A 70 -3.63 4.64 -2.50
CA ASP A 70 -2.97 4.23 -3.75
C ASP A 70 -1.44 4.35 -3.66
N ALA A 71 -0.92 5.40 -3.02
CA ALA A 71 0.52 5.58 -2.80
C ALA A 71 1.10 4.46 -1.91
N TYR A 72 0.42 4.09 -0.84
CA TYR A 72 0.80 2.92 -0.04
C TYR A 72 0.77 1.63 -0.85
N PHE A 73 -0.29 1.41 -1.63
CA PHE A 73 -0.41 0.21 -2.48
C PHE A 73 0.75 0.10 -3.47
N TRP A 74 1.05 1.15 -4.22
CA TRP A 74 2.14 1.15 -5.20
C TRP A 74 3.52 1.03 -4.55
N SER A 75 3.73 1.63 -3.38
CA SER A 75 4.94 1.41 -2.59
C SER A 75 5.09 -0.07 -2.21
N GLY A 76 4.01 -0.70 -1.76
CA GLY A 76 3.97 -2.14 -1.48
C GLY A 76 4.33 -3.00 -2.69
N GLU A 77 3.81 -2.69 -3.88
CA GLU A 77 4.15 -3.37 -5.13
C GLU A 77 5.64 -3.22 -5.48
N LEU A 78 6.20 -2.02 -5.31
CA LEU A 78 7.62 -1.76 -5.58
C LEU A 78 8.53 -2.51 -4.59
N PHE A 79 8.19 -2.55 -3.31
CA PHE A 79 8.92 -3.32 -2.32
C PHE A 79 8.82 -4.83 -2.58
N LEU A 80 7.63 -5.32 -2.94
CA LEU A 80 7.42 -6.72 -3.27
C LEU A 80 8.26 -7.14 -4.50
N ALA A 81 8.31 -6.32 -5.54
CA ALA A 81 9.13 -6.57 -6.72
C ALA A 81 10.63 -6.65 -6.39
N GLN A 82 11.08 -5.93 -5.38
CA GLN A 82 12.46 -5.97 -4.87
C GLN A 82 12.67 -7.08 -3.81
N LYS A 83 11.66 -7.89 -3.52
CA LYS A 83 11.67 -8.92 -2.47
C LYS A 83 11.90 -8.36 -1.06
N MET A 84 11.60 -7.08 -0.85
CA MET A 84 11.60 -6.43 0.44
C MET A 84 10.26 -6.70 1.15
N TYR A 85 10.08 -7.96 1.59
CA TYR A 85 8.79 -8.46 2.05
C TYR A 85 8.26 -7.72 3.28
N GLU A 86 9.12 -7.35 4.23
CA GLU A 86 8.69 -6.62 5.43
C GLU A 86 8.15 -5.23 5.09
N ASP A 87 8.86 -4.47 4.22
CA ASP A 87 8.41 -3.15 3.78
C ASP A 87 7.12 -3.23 2.95
N ALA A 88 7.01 -4.27 2.12
CA ALA A 88 5.79 -4.55 1.36
C ALA A 88 4.60 -4.86 2.29
N LYS A 89 4.79 -5.72 3.30
CA LYS A 89 3.76 -6.01 4.31
C LYS A 89 3.32 -4.76 5.06
N LEU A 90 4.26 -3.91 5.48
CA LEU A 90 3.94 -2.62 6.13
C LEU A 90 3.08 -1.73 5.24
N SER A 91 3.44 -1.61 3.97
CA SER A 91 2.71 -0.77 3.01
C SER A 91 1.29 -1.28 2.75
N PHE A 92 1.12 -2.59 2.50
CA PHE A 92 -0.20 -3.18 2.29
C PHE A 92 -1.06 -3.15 3.57
N ASN A 93 -0.47 -3.40 4.75
CA ASN A 93 -1.18 -3.27 6.03
C ASN A 93 -1.65 -1.84 6.28
N SER A 94 -0.87 -0.83 5.89
CA SER A 94 -1.31 0.57 5.99
C SER A 94 -2.59 0.83 5.19
N VAL A 95 -2.73 0.26 3.99
CA VAL A 95 -3.99 0.35 3.23
C VAL A 95 -5.13 -0.35 3.97
N ILE A 96 -4.90 -1.57 4.45
CA ILE A 96 -5.94 -2.41 5.10
C ILE A 96 -6.45 -1.77 6.39
N GLU A 97 -5.57 -1.21 7.21
CA GLU A 97 -5.89 -0.70 8.54
C GLU A 97 -6.39 0.75 8.53
N GLN A 98 -5.75 1.61 7.72
CA GLN A 98 -6.09 3.03 7.69
C GLN A 98 -7.23 3.35 6.70
N PHE A 99 -7.36 2.54 5.63
CA PHE A 99 -8.34 2.77 4.57
C PHE A 99 -9.22 1.53 4.28
N PRO A 100 -9.87 0.93 5.29
CA PRO A 100 -10.53 -0.38 5.19
C PRO A 100 -11.65 -0.46 4.15
N LYS A 101 -12.18 0.69 3.71
CA LYS A 101 -13.25 0.80 2.71
C LYS A 101 -12.75 1.22 1.32
N HIS A 102 -11.44 1.42 1.17
CA HIS A 102 -10.89 1.84 -0.11
C HIS A 102 -10.85 0.69 -1.11
N GLN A 103 -10.96 1.01 -2.40
CA GLN A 103 -10.95 0.01 -3.49
C GLN A 103 -9.67 -0.82 -3.55
N ARG A 104 -8.55 -0.31 -3.04
CA ARG A 104 -7.27 -1.04 -2.96
C ARG A 104 -7.18 -2.04 -1.81
N THR A 105 -8.12 -2.00 -0.87
CA THR A 105 -8.06 -2.84 0.33
C THR A 105 -8.14 -4.34 0.02
N PRO A 106 -9.07 -4.83 -0.82
CA PRO A 106 -9.08 -6.24 -1.19
C PRO A 106 -7.80 -6.67 -1.92
N ASP A 107 -7.27 -5.85 -2.82
CA ASP A 107 -6.02 -6.14 -3.53
C ASP A 107 -4.83 -6.17 -2.57
N SER A 108 -4.74 -5.21 -1.65
CA SER A 108 -3.68 -5.16 -0.63
C SER A 108 -3.71 -6.39 0.27
N LEU A 109 -4.91 -6.82 0.67
CA LEU A 109 -5.08 -8.02 1.48
C LEU A 109 -4.66 -9.28 0.71
N PHE A 110 -5.01 -9.40 -0.57
CA PHE A 110 -4.56 -10.49 -1.41
C PHE A 110 -3.03 -10.51 -1.56
N LYS A 111 -2.40 -9.34 -1.80
CA LYS A 111 -0.94 -9.22 -1.88
C LYS A 111 -0.24 -9.62 -0.58
N LEU A 112 -0.81 -9.29 0.56
CA LEU A 112 -0.31 -9.75 1.85
C LEU A 112 -0.31 -11.29 1.93
N GLY A 113 -1.37 -11.95 1.48
CA GLY A 113 -1.44 -13.41 1.38
C GLY A 113 -0.38 -13.99 0.44
N GLU A 114 -0.14 -13.35 -0.71
CA GLU A 114 0.93 -13.74 -1.64
C GLU A 114 2.33 -13.60 -1.01
N ILE A 115 2.56 -12.57 -0.21
CA ILE A 115 3.85 -12.40 0.50
C ILE A 115 4.08 -13.57 1.47
N TYR A 116 3.09 -13.91 2.31
CA TYR A 116 3.19 -15.06 3.22
C TYR A 116 3.46 -16.36 2.45
N ARG A 117 2.81 -16.55 1.31
CA ARG A 117 3.07 -17.70 0.44
C ARG A 117 4.52 -17.73 -0.08
N LEU A 118 5.06 -16.59 -0.48
CA LEU A 118 6.45 -16.46 -0.97
C LEU A 118 7.49 -16.68 0.13
N GLU A 119 7.15 -16.36 1.38
CA GLU A 119 7.98 -16.62 2.56
C GLU A 119 7.88 -18.08 3.05
N GLY A 120 6.96 -18.86 2.50
CA GLY A 120 6.71 -20.25 2.91
C GLY A 120 5.77 -20.36 4.12
N GLU A 121 5.18 -19.27 4.58
CA GLU A 121 4.20 -19.17 5.67
C GLU A 121 2.80 -19.57 5.15
N LEU A 122 2.65 -20.84 4.76
CA LEU A 122 1.50 -21.29 3.99
C LEU A 122 0.19 -21.23 4.79
N GLU A 123 0.24 -21.48 6.09
CA GLU A 123 -0.94 -21.40 6.98
C GLU A 123 -1.45 -19.95 7.06
N ASP A 124 -0.55 -18.99 7.29
CA ASP A 124 -0.88 -17.56 7.33
C ASP A 124 -1.41 -17.08 5.97
N SER A 125 -0.80 -17.53 4.88
CA SER A 125 -1.29 -17.25 3.53
C SER A 125 -2.75 -17.70 3.34
N ILE A 126 -3.08 -18.93 3.75
CA ILE A 126 -4.45 -19.47 3.66
C ILE A 126 -5.43 -18.64 4.50
N ILE A 127 -5.04 -18.27 5.72
CA ILE A 127 -5.86 -17.41 6.60
C ILE A 127 -6.17 -16.07 5.92
N ILE A 128 -5.17 -15.46 5.30
CA ILE A 128 -5.36 -14.19 4.60
C ILE A 128 -6.23 -14.35 3.34
N TYR A 129 -6.06 -15.42 2.55
CA TYR A 129 -6.93 -15.69 1.40
C TYR A 129 -8.40 -15.93 1.81
N ASP A 130 -8.63 -16.63 2.93
CA ASP A 130 -9.98 -16.79 3.47
C ASP A 130 -10.57 -15.44 3.90
N ARG A 131 -9.76 -14.56 4.50
CA ARG A 131 -10.19 -13.23 4.88
C ARG A 131 -10.57 -12.38 3.65
N VAL A 132 -9.81 -12.44 2.55
CA VAL A 132 -10.19 -11.75 1.29
C VAL A 132 -11.56 -12.21 0.83
N GLN A 133 -11.77 -13.54 0.76
CA GLN A 133 -13.04 -14.13 0.27
C GLN A 133 -14.23 -13.79 1.14
N THR A 134 -14.06 -13.76 2.46
CA THR A 134 -15.14 -13.48 3.41
C THR A 134 -15.46 -11.99 3.53
N SER A 135 -14.44 -11.13 3.49
CA SER A 135 -14.62 -9.69 3.65
C SER A 135 -14.99 -8.96 2.36
N PHE A 136 -14.55 -9.49 1.21
CA PHE A 136 -14.70 -8.86 -0.11
C PHE A 136 -15.14 -9.87 -1.19
N PRO A 137 -16.25 -10.61 -0.99
CA PRO A 137 -16.63 -11.76 -1.83
C PRO A 137 -16.79 -11.43 -3.31
N ASP A 138 -17.21 -10.22 -3.64
CA ASP A 138 -17.48 -9.76 -5.00
C ASP A 138 -16.25 -9.14 -5.70
N SER A 139 -15.10 -9.09 -5.03
CA SER A 139 -13.88 -8.51 -5.59
C SER A 139 -13.12 -9.47 -6.50
N GLY A 140 -12.38 -8.92 -7.48
CA GLY A 140 -11.42 -9.69 -8.26
C GLY A 140 -10.35 -10.35 -7.38
N ALA A 141 -9.93 -9.68 -6.32
CA ALA A 141 -9.01 -10.21 -5.33
C ALA A 141 -9.53 -11.49 -4.65
N ALA A 142 -10.84 -11.57 -4.36
CA ALA A 142 -11.44 -12.78 -3.79
C ALA A 142 -11.38 -13.98 -4.75
N GLN A 143 -11.56 -13.74 -6.05
CA GLN A 143 -11.43 -14.80 -7.06
C GLN A 143 -10.00 -15.30 -7.17
N LEU A 144 -9.01 -14.38 -7.14
CA LEU A 144 -7.60 -14.72 -7.14
C LEU A 144 -7.22 -15.48 -5.85
N ALA A 145 -7.66 -15.00 -4.69
CA ALA A 145 -7.42 -15.64 -3.40
C ALA A 145 -7.97 -17.06 -3.35
N LYS A 146 -9.18 -17.29 -3.88
CA LYS A 146 -9.78 -18.62 -3.99
C LYS A 146 -8.88 -19.56 -4.81
N LYS A 147 -8.44 -19.12 -5.98
CA LYS A 147 -7.58 -19.90 -6.86
C LYS A 147 -6.24 -20.22 -6.22
N SER A 148 -5.58 -19.24 -5.61
CA SER A 148 -4.29 -19.43 -4.93
C SER A 148 -4.43 -20.41 -3.76
N ARG A 149 -5.50 -20.30 -2.96
CA ARG A 149 -5.78 -21.21 -1.85
C ARG A 149 -6.03 -22.65 -2.30
N GLU A 150 -6.78 -22.85 -3.37
CA GLU A 150 -7.03 -24.17 -3.96
C GLU A 150 -5.72 -24.81 -4.43
N SER A 151 -4.87 -24.05 -5.12
CA SER A 151 -3.56 -24.52 -5.57
C SER A 151 -2.64 -24.95 -4.41
N LEU A 152 -2.64 -24.22 -3.29
CA LEU A 152 -1.86 -24.59 -2.11
C LEU A 152 -2.34 -25.91 -1.50
N LYS A 153 -3.66 -26.12 -1.44
CA LYS A 153 -4.25 -27.38 -0.93
C LYS A 153 -3.90 -28.59 -1.80
N GLU A 154 -3.94 -28.42 -3.12
CA GLU A 154 -3.55 -29.49 -4.05
C GLU A 154 -2.07 -29.86 -3.89
N GLN A 155 -1.19 -28.88 -3.72
CA GLN A 155 0.24 -29.13 -3.48
C GLN A 155 0.49 -29.86 -2.17
N SER A 156 -0.24 -29.54 -1.10
CA SER A 156 -0.10 -30.19 0.19
C SER A 156 -0.56 -31.66 0.15
N ASN A 157 -1.61 -31.97 -0.61
CA ASN A 157 -2.11 -33.34 -0.78
C ASN A 157 -1.23 -34.24 -1.66
N LEU A 158 -0.31 -33.65 -2.45
CA LEU A 158 0.63 -34.41 -3.28
C LEU A 158 1.91 -34.81 -2.54
N VAL A 159 2.11 -34.34 -1.31
CA VAL A 159 3.30 -34.57 -0.48
C VAL A 159 3.03 -35.66 0.60
N GLU A 160 1.77 -36.09 0.78
CA GLU A 160 1.37 -37.25 1.62
C GLU A 160 1.37 -38.53 0.78
#